data_8c3db7336839477f716abe5dec68aa4d
#
_entry.id   8c3db7336839477f716abe5dec68aa4d
#
_cell.length_a   1.000
_cell.length_b   1.000
_cell.length_c   1.000
_cell.angle_alpha   90.00
_cell.angle_beta   90.00
_cell.angle_gamma   90.00
#
_symmetry.space_group_name_H-M   'P 1'
#
loop_
_entity.id
_entity.type
_entity.pdbx_description
1 polymer ?
#
loop_
_entity_poly.entity_id
_entity_poly.type
_entity_poly.pdbx_seq_one_letter_code
_entity_poly.pdbx_strand_id
1 'polypeptide(L)'
;MSNNEKQKKLTLITLILMVFTSVFGFANMPRSFYLMGYGAIPWFILGAITFFVPYAFMMAEYGAAFKDEKGGIYSWMEKSVGPRFAFVGIFMWYASYVIWMVNICSTIWIPLSNTFMGVDTTSKWSIFGLSPTVTLGILGVIWICLVFFISRYGMSKITKVTSVGGIAVALLNVVLIVFGIIVLILNKGQLAEPISSMVSFINSPNPAYKTVSSMLSFLVFAIFAYGGIEAVSGLVDQTENPERTLPKGIAIAAIIISIGYSVGIFMIGIFTNWSDSLSAPDVNMANVAYVVMNNLGYSIGEALGLAAST
;
A
#
# COMPACT_ATOMS: atom_id res chain seq x y z
N MET A 1 -41.48 -3.30 15.41
CA MET A 1 -40.91 -4.62 15.06
C MET A 1 -39.47 -4.41 14.71
N SER A 2 -38.58 -4.67 15.67
CA SER A 2 -37.14 -4.50 15.52
C SER A 2 -36.61 -5.72 14.76
N ASN A 3 -36.24 -5.52 13.50
CA ASN A 3 -35.48 -6.51 12.73
C ASN A 3 -34.04 -6.50 13.26
N ASN A 4 -33.78 -7.34 14.25
CA ASN A 4 -32.43 -7.69 14.71
C ASN A 4 -31.79 -8.56 13.62
N GLU A 5 -31.35 -7.95 12.51
CA GLU A 5 -30.35 -8.59 11.67
C GLU A 5 -29.10 -8.73 12.55
N LYS A 6 -28.86 -9.93 13.08
CA LYS A 6 -27.60 -10.30 13.71
C LYS A 6 -26.49 -9.95 12.71
N GLN A 7 -25.80 -8.83 12.93
CA GLN A 7 -24.64 -8.47 12.12
C GLN A 7 -23.71 -9.69 12.09
N LYS A 8 -23.49 -10.21 10.89
CA LYS A 8 -22.63 -11.38 10.69
C LYS A 8 -21.22 -11.00 11.12
N LYS A 9 -20.74 -11.60 12.19
CA LYS A 9 -19.41 -11.33 12.73
C LYS A 9 -18.32 -11.71 11.72
N LEU A 10 -17.20 -11.01 11.79
CA LEU A 10 -16.04 -11.24 10.93
C LEU A 10 -15.38 -12.56 11.29
N THR A 11 -15.23 -13.42 10.30
CA THR A 11 -14.47 -14.67 10.42
C THR A 11 -12.97 -14.41 10.32
N LEU A 12 -12.13 -15.40 10.67
CA LEU A 12 -10.68 -15.31 10.56
C LEU A 12 -10.21 -14.89 9.15
N ILE A 13 -10.77 -15.49 8.10
CA ILE A 13 -10.38 -15.18 6.71
C ILE A 13 -10.74 -13.74 6.36
N THR A 14 -11.96 -13.31 6.73
CA THR A 14 -12.39 -11.94 6.47
C THR A 14 -11.51 -10.92 7.21
N LEU A 15 -11.13 -11.23 8.45
CA LEU A 15 -10.22 -10.39 9.23
C LEU A 15 -8.83 -10.29 8.56
N ILE A 16 -8.24 -11.43 8.14
CA ILE A 16 -6.95 -11.44 7.42
C ILE A 16 -7.02 -10.57 6.17
N LEU A 17 -8.08 -10.69 5.37
CA LEU A 17 -8.26 -9.87 4.17
C LEU A 17 -8.42 -8.38 4.51
N MET A 18 -9.14 -8.04 5.57
CA MET A 18 -9.30 -6.64 6.00
C MET A 18 -7.99 -6.05 6.50
N VAL A 19 -7.20 -6.79 7.28
CA VAL A 19 -5.85 -6.35 7.70
C VAL A 19 -4.95 -6.19 6.48
N PHE A 20 -4.96 -7.17 5.59
CA PHE A 20 -4.19 -7.10 4.34
C PHE A 20 -4.52 -5.83 3.54
N THR A 21 -5.79 -5.54 3.31
CA THR A 21 -6.21 -4.38 2.54
C THR A 21 -5.97 -3.05 3.25
N SER A 22 -5.91 -3.03 4.58
CA SER A 22 -5.62 -1.83 5.36
C SER A 22 -4.14 -1.45 5.31
N VAL A 23 -3.25 -2.44 5.22
CA VAL A 23 -1.79 -2.24 5.31
C VAL A 23 -1.14 -2.35 3.94
N PHE A 24 -1.53 -3.34 3.11
CA PHE A 24 -0.84 -3.63 1.87
C PHE A 24 -1.22 -2.66 0.75
N GLY A 25 -0.32 -1.75 0.43
CA GLY A 25 -0.45 -0.82 -0.68
C GLY A 25 0.33 -1.28 -1.91
N PHE A 26 -0.35 -1.72 -2.98
CA PHE A 26 0.29 -2.15 -4.23
C PHE A 26 1.36 -1.16 -4.73
N ALA A 27 1.03 0.14 -4.74
CA ALA A 27 1.93 1.18 -5.23
C ALA A 27 3.24 1.32 -4.43
N ASN A 28 3.31 0.79 -3.21
CA ASN A 28 4.52 0.84 -2.40
C ASN A 28 5.64 -0.02 -2.98
N MET A 29 5.33 -1.12 -3.70
CA MET A 29 6.34 -1.97 -4.34
C MET A 29 7.02 -1.27 -5.52
N PRO A 30 6.30 -0.75 -6.54
CA PRO A 30 6.91 0.05 -7.61
C PRO A 30 7.68 1.27 -7.09
N ARG A 31 7.15 1.97 -6.10
CA ARG A 31 7.82 3.11 -5.45
C ARG A 31 9.12 2.70 -4.78
N SER A 32 9.11 1.56 -4.09
CA SER A 32 10.31 1.02 -3.44
C SER A 32 11.38 0.65 -4.45
N PHE A 33 10.99 -0.02 -5.54
CA PHE A 33 11.91 -0.37 -6.61
C PHE A 33 12.46 0.87 -7.32
N TYR A 34 11.64 1.90 -7.53
CA TYR A 34 12.08 3.20 -8.07
C TYR A 34 13.12 3.89 -7.18
N LEU A 35 12.93 3.85 -5.85
CA LEU A 35 13.85 4.49 -4.90
C LEU A 35 15.15 3.71 -4.72
N MET A 36 15.09 2.38 -4.64
CA MET A 36 16.19 1.56 -4.17
C MET A 36 16.51 0.33 -5.06
N GLY A 37 15.75 0.06 -6.11
CA GLY A 37 15.86 -1.20 -6.85
C GLY A 37 15.70 -2.41 -5.94
N TYR A 38 16.47 -3.46 -6.15
CA TYR A 38 16.53 -4.64 -5.27
C TYR A 38 17.04 -4.31 -3.85
N GLY A 39 17.78 -3.21 -3.69
CA GLY A 39 18.22 -2.72 -2.39
C GLY A 39 17.08 -2.39 -1.43
N ALA A 40 15.84 -2.23 -1.92
CA ALA A 40 14.65 -2.05 -1.08
C ALA A 40 14.31 -3.30 -0.26
N ILE A 41 14.57 -4.51 -0.77
CA ILE A 41 14.16 -5.79 -0.15
C ILE A 41 14.71 -5.95 1.27
N PRO A 42 16.03 -5.82 1.52
CA PRO A 42 16.57 -5.93 2.87
C PRO A 42 15.97 -4.91 3.85
N TRP A 43 15.67 -3.70 3.40
CA TRP A 43 15.06 -2.67 4.25
C TRP A 43 13.61 -3.01 4.60
N PHE A 44 12.84 -3.58 3.67
CA PHE A 44 11.50 -4.09 3.98
C PHE A 44 11.56 -5.27 4.95
N ILE A 45 12.48 -6.21 4.78
CA ILE A 45 12.69 -7.32 5.72
C ILE A 45 13.08 -6.79 7.11
N LEU A 46 14.02 -5.84 7.17
CA LEU A 46 14.43 -5.21 8.42
C LEU A 46 13.25 -4.48 9.07
N GLY A 47 12.51 -3.68 8.33
CA GLY A 47 11.31 -2.98 8.81
C GLY A 47 10.22 -3.95 9.28
N ALA A 48 10.06 -5.10 8.60
CA ALA A 48 9.13 -6.14 9.04
C ALA A 48 9.53 -6.73 10.40
N ILE A 49 10.80 -7.13 10.54
CA ILE A 49 11.29 -7.81 11.76
C ILE A 49 11.37 -6.86 12.94
N THR A 50 11.86 -5.62 12.73
CA THR A 50 12.13 -4.68 13.83
C THR A 50 10.94 -3.82 14.21
N PHE A 51 10.02 -3.58 13.28
CA PHE A 51 8.88 -2.71 13.51
C PHE A 51 7.53 -3.42 13.29
N PHE A 52 7.24 -3.88 12.07
CA PHE A 52 5.89 -4.28 11.70
C PHE A 52 5.38 -5.50 12.47
N VAL A 53 6.17 -6.58 12.53
CA VAL A 53 5.77 -7.80 13.22
C VAL A 53 5.61 -7.56 14.73
N PRO A 54 6.55 -6.91 15.45
CA PRO A 54 6.33 -6.54 16.85
C PRO A 54 5.11 -5.65 17.06
N TYR A 55 4.89 -4.67 16.19
CA TYR A 55 3.72 -3.80 16.23
C TYR A 55 2.42 -4.56 16.01
N ALA A 56 2.41 -5.50 15.07
CA ALA A 56 1.26 -6.37 14.81
C ALA A 56 0.92 -7.24 16.03
N PHE A 57 1.91 -7.83 16.68
CA PHE A 57 1.70 -8.60 17.91
C PHE A 57 1.18 -7.73 19.05
N MET A 58 1.69 -6.52 19.21
CA MET A 58 1.19 -5.55 20.19
C MET A 58 -0.29 -5.22 19.94
N MET A 59 -0.67 -4.95 18.67
CA MET A 59 -2.07 -4.71 18.31
C MET A 59 -2.95 -5.93 18.55
N ALA A 60 -2.43 -7.13 18.31
CA ALA A 60 -3.12 -8.38 18.57
C ALA A 60 -3.39 -8.58 20.07
N GLU A 61 -2.41 -8.29 20.91
CA GLU A 61 -2.51 -8.36 22.37
C GLU A 61 -3.52 -7.35 22.91
N TYR A 62 -3.45 -6.10 22.45
CA TYR A 62 -4.45 -5.09 22.79
C TYR A 62 -5.87 -5.50 22.38
N GLY A 63 -6.05 -6.05 21.19
CA GLY A 63 -7.34 -6.52 20.72
C GLY A 63 -7.91 -7.68 21.53
N ALA A 64 -7.04 -8.54 22.07
CA ALA A 64 -7.45 -9.62 22.95
C ALA A 64 -7.76 -9.13 24.39
N ALA A 65 -6.89 -8.26 24.93
CA ALA A 65 -7.00 -7.74 26.29
C ALA A 65 -8.18 -6.76 26.47
N PHE A 66 -8.42 -5.93 25.47
CA PHE A 66 -9.44 -4.87 25.51
C PHE A 66 -10.64 -5.16 24.57
N LYS A 67 -11.03 -6.42 24.47
CA LYS A 67 -12.11 -6.88 23.58
C LYS A 67 -13.48 -6.21 23.81
N ASP A 68 -13.70 -5.71 25.02
CA ASP A 68 -14.97 -5.06 25.40
C ASP A 68 -14.93 -3.54 25.23
N GLU A 69 -13.77 -2.97 24.86
CA GLU A 69 -13.58 -1.53 24.68
C GLU A 69 -13.95 -1.11 23.25
N LYS A 70 -14.93 -0.21 23.13
CA LYS A 70 -15.48 0.23 21.84
C LYS A 70 -14.85 1.50 21.26
N GLY A 71 -13.94 2.14 21.97
CA GLY A 71 -13.30 3.39 21.56
C GLY A 71 -12.12 3.23 20.62
N GLY A 72 -11.86 2.02 20.10
CA GLY A 72 -10.74 1.74 19.22
C GLY A 72 -9.39 2.01 19.88
N ILE A 73 -8.42 2.46 19.08
CA ILE A 73 -7.03 2.69 19.53
C ILE A 73 -6.93 3.71 20.67
N TYR A 74 -7.83 4.70 20.74
CA TYR A 74 -7.85 5.66 21.84
C TYR A 74 -8.08 4.96 23.19
N SER A 75 -9.14 4.14 23.28
CA SER A 75 -9.46 3.43 24.52
C SER A 75 -8.36 2.47 24.95
N TRP A 76 -7.70 1.82 24.00
CA TRP A 76 -6.55 0.95 24.26
C TRP A 76 -5.37 1.71 24.85
N MET A 77 -5.05 2.86 24.26
CA MET A 77 -3.99 3.75 24.78
C MET A 77 -4.36 4.33 26.15
N GLU A 78 -5.61 4.77 26.33
CA GLU A 78 -6.06 5.33 27.59
C GLU A 78 -5.91 4.34 28.76
N LYS A 79 -6.28 3.09 28.54
CA LYS A 79 -6.15 2.02 29.53
C LYS A 79 -4.69 1.63 29.81
N SER A 80 -3.81 1.79 28.82
CA SER A 80 -2.40 1.35 28.92
C SER A 80 -1.49 2.43 29.48
N VAL A 81 -1.62 3.69 29.01
CA VAL A 81 -0.67 4.78 29.31
C VAL A 81 -1.36 6.03 29.87
N GLY A 82 -2.66 5.97 30.07
CA GLY A 82 -3.48 7.04 30.64
C GLY A 82 -3.97 8.07 29.61
N PRO A 83 -4.99 8.89 30.01
CA PRO A 83 -5.77 9.70 29.07
C PRO A 83 -4.96 10.82 28.40
N ARG A 84 -3.97 11.40 29.08
CA ARG A 84 -3.16 12.49 28.51
C ARG A 84 -2.31 12.02 27.35
N PHE A 85 -1.60 10.91 27.50
CA PHE A 85 -0.78 10.33 26.44
C PHE A 85 -1.65 9.76 25.32
N ALA A 86 -2.77 9.13 25.65
CA ALA A 86 -3.74 8.65 24.68
C ALA A 86 -4.26 9.79 23.79
N PHE A 87 -4.61 10.93 24.38
CA PHE A 87 -5.08 12.10 23.63
C PHE A 87 -4.01 12.62 22.66
N VAL A 88 -2.78 12.80 23.14
CA VAL A 88 -1.67 13.27 22.26
C VAL A 88 -1.40 12.27 21.14
N GLY A 89 -1.31 10.98 21.45
CA GLY A 89 -1.05 9.93 20.47
C GLY A 89 -2.13 9.86 19.39
N ILE A 90 -3.41 9.86 19.79
CA ILE A 90 -4.51 9.81 18.83
C ILE A 90 -4.63 11.09 18.00
N PHE A 91 -4.32 12.25 18.57
CA PHE A 91 -4.29 13.50 17.85
C PHE A 91 -3.22 13.48 16.75
N MET A 92 -1.99 13.04 17.09
CA MET A 92 -0.91 12.91 16.10
C MET A 92 -1.25 11.90 15.02
N TRP A 93 -1.81 10.76 15.40
CA TRP A 93 -2.27 9.74 14.45
C TRP A 93 -3.33 10.28 13.51
N TYR A 94 -4.36 10.94 14.04
CA TYR A 94 -5.43 11.55 13.26
C TYR A 94 -4.89 12.63 12.31
N ALA A 95 -4.01 13.51 12.79
CA ALA A 95 -3.40 14.54 11.96
C ALA A 95 -2.60 13.95 10.80
N SER A 96 -1.85 12.87 11.03
CA SER A 96 -1.10 12.18 9.97
C SER A 96 -2.02 11.57 8.92
N TYR A 97 -3.15 11.01 9.32
CA TYR A 97 -4.16 10.47 8.39
C TYR A 97 -4.85 11.56 7.58
N VAL A 98 -5.12 12.74 8.15
CA VAL A 98 -5.68 13.87 7.40
C VAL A 98 -4.70 14.31 6.31
N ILE A 99 -3.42 14.47 6.64
CA ILE A 99 -2.38 14.84 5.68
C ILE A 99 -2.27 13.78 4.58
N TRP A 100 -2.24 12.51 4.95
CA TRP A 100 -2.20 11.39 4.00
C TRP A 100 -3.42 11.37 3.08
N MET A 101 -4.63 11.58 3.62
CA MET A 101 -5.87 11.61 2.84
C MET A 101 -5.86 12.76 1.81
N VAL A 102 -5.42 13.95 2.21
CA VAL A 102 -5.28 15.10 1.30
C VAL A 102 -4.32 14.76 0.16
N ASN A 103 -3.19 14.14 0.48
CA ASN A 103 -2.22 13.72 -0.53
C ASN A 103 -2.83 12.71 -1.52
N ILE A 104 -3.44 11.64 -1.03
CA ILE A 104 -4.04 10.60 -1.89
C ILE A 104 -5.16 11.16 -2.77
N CYS A 105 -6.06 11.97 -2.20
CA CYS A 105 -7.19 12.53 -2.95
C CYS A 105 -6.74 13.53 -4.02
N SER A 106 -5.61 14.20 -3.83
CA SER A 106 -5.03 15.11 -4.83
C SER A 106 -4.22 14.37 -5.90
N THR A 107 -3.54 13.29 -5.55
CA THR A 107 -2.63 12.57 -6.45
C THR A 107 -3.29 11.43 -7.22
N ILE A 108 -4.52 11.00 -6.87
CA ILE A 108 -5.24 9.91 -7.58
C ILE A 108 -5.49 10.23 -9.06
N TRP A 109 -5.54 11.51 -9.42
CA TRP A 109 -5.78 11.97 -10.79
C TRP A 109 -4.61 11.66 -11.73
N ILE A 110 -3.38 11.55 -11.21
CA ILE A 110 -2.18 11.23 -11.99
C ILE A 110 -2.26 9.82 -12.57
N PRO A 111 -2.45 8.73 -11.78
CA PRO A 111 -2.62 7.40 -12.34
C PRO A 111 -3.89 7.26 -13.19
N LEU A 112 -4.96 8.01 -12.90
CA LEU A 112 -6.14 8.03 -13.76
C LEU A 112 -5.82 8.66 -15.12
N SER A 113 -5.10 9.79 -15.15
CA SER A 113 -4.63 10.40 -16.40
C SER A 113 -3.78 9.42 -17.21
N ASN A 114 -2.79 8.78 -16.60
CA ASN A 114 -1.96 7.78 -17.25
C ASN A 114 -2.80 6.62 -17.85
N THR A 115 -3.80 6.14 -17.09
CA THR A 115 -4.65 5.03 -17.53
C THR A 115 -5.50 5.38 -18.75
N PHE A 116 -6.08 6.59 -18.78
CA PHE A 116 -7.00 6.99 -19.87
C PHE A 116 -6.31 7.66 -21.05
N MET A 117 -5.21 8.36 -20.81
CA MET A 117 -4.50 9.16 -21.82
C MET A 117 -3.17 8.53 -22.26
N GLY A 118 -2.71 7.45 -21.61
CA GLY A 118 -1.41 6.84 -21.86
C GLY A 118 -0.22 7.59 -21.27
N VAL A 119 -0.42 8.83 -20.85
CA VAL A 119 0.61 9.72 -20.27
C VAL A 119 0.01 10.60 -19.17
N ASP A 120 0.86 11.12 -18.29
CA ASP A 120 0.44 12.10 -17.30
C ASP A 120 0.18 13.46 -17.96
N THR A 121 -1.08 13.81 -18.12
CA THR A 121 -1.51 15.13 -18.64
C THR A 121 -1.88 16.11 -17.54
N THR A 122 -1.83 15.70 -16.27
CA THR A 122 -2.31 16.52 -15.14
C THR A 122 -1.58 17.85 -15.00
N SER A 123 -0.33 17.93 -15.45
CA SER A 123 0.45 19.17 -15.51
C SER A 123 -0.11 20.23 -16.48
N LYS A 124 -1.04 19.83 -17.35
CA LYS A 124 -1.72 20.72 -18.32
C LYS A 124 -3.16 21.04 -17.92
N TRP A 125 -3.68 20.39 -16.86
CA TRP A 125 -5.06 20.59 -16.47
C TRP A 125 -5.27 21.97 -15.85
N SER A 126 -6.31 22.64 -16.30
CA SER A 126 -6.70 23.97 -15.80
C SER A 126 -8.21 24.05 -15.70
N ILE A 127 -8.73 24.43 -14.54
CA ILE A 127 -10.12 24.74 -14.31
C ILE A 127 -10.21 26.26 -14.09
N PHE A 128 -11.00 26.96 -14.87
CA PHE A 128 -11.17 28.42 -14.83
C PHE A 128 -9.86 29.21 -14.96
N GLY A 129 -8.86 28.68 -15.70
CA GLY A 129 -7.57 29.34 -15.87
C GLY A 129 -6.63 29.25 -14.67
N LEU A 130 -6.97 28.45 -13.66
CA LEU A 130 -6.13 28.21 -12.48
C LEU A 130 -4.94 27.29 -12.82
N SER A 131 -3.88 27.38 -12.03
CA SER A 131 -2.72 26.51 -12.20
C SER A 131 -3.05 25.02 -12.02
N PRO A 132 -2.31 24.10 -12.64
CA PRO A 132 -2.52 22.66 -12.51
C PRO A 132 -2.55 22.17 -11.06
N THR A 133 -1.67 22.69 -10.22
CA THR A 133 -1.62 22.35 -8.77
C THR A 133 -2.93 22.72 -8.06
N VAL A 134 -3.45 23.91 -8.32
CA VAL A 134 -4.72 24.35 -7.73
C VAL A 134 -5.88 23.52 -8.29
N THR A 135 -5.85 23.23 -9.58
CA THR A 135 -6.84 22.35 -10.24
C THR A 135 -6.89 20.97 -9.59
N LEU A 136 -5.74 20.35 -9.38
CA LEU A 136 -5.66 19.05 -8.68
C LEU A 136 -6.14 19.14 -7.22
N GLY A 137 -5.86 20.24 -6.54
CA GLY A 137 -6.36 20.51 -5.20
C GLY A 137 -7.90 20.57 -5.16
N ILE A 138 -8.53 21.30 -6.10
CA ILE A 138 -10.00 21.37 -6.21
C ILE A 138 -10.58 19.99 -6.49
N LEU A 139 -10.00 19.25 -7.43
CA LEU A 139 -10.43 17.88 -7.73
C LEU A 139 -10.25 16.95 -6.52
N GLY A 140 -9.20 17.14 -5.73
CA GLY A 140 -8.99 16.44 -4.46
C GLY A 140 -10.11 16.72 -3.45
N VAL A 141 -10.52 17.98 -3.30
CA VAL A 141 -11.65 18.35 -2.44
C VAL A 141 -12.94 17.70 -2.91
N ILE A 142 -13.22 17.70 -4.22
CA ILE A 142 -14.40 17.03 -4.80
C ILE A 142 -14.37 15.54 -4.46
N TRP A 143 -13.20 14.90 -4.58
CA TRP A 143 -13.01 13.49 -4.25
C TRP A 143 -13.27 13.21 -2.77
N ILE A 144 -12.75 14.04 -1.86
CA ILE A 144 -12.99 13.92 -0.41
C ILE A 144 -14.50 14.06 -0.12
N CYS A 145 -15.19 15.02 -0.72
CA CYS A 145 -16.63 15.18 -0.57
C CYS A 145 -17.37 13.92 -1.04
N LEU A 146 -16.99 13.34 -2.17
CA LEU A 146 -17.58 12.11 -2.68
C LEU A 146 -17.41 10.94 -1.69
N VAL A 147 -16.20 10.76 -1.18
CA VAL A 147 -15.90 9.72 -0.16
C VAL A 147 -16.72 9.97 1.11
N PHE A 148 -16.84 11.22 1.56
CA PHE A 148 -17.66 11.60 2.71
C PHE A 148 -19.14 11.23 2.48
N PHE A 149 -19.71 11.54 1.33
CA PHE A 149 -21.10 11.19 1.02
C PHE A 149 -21.30 9.66 1.01
N ILE A 150 -20.36 8.89 0.44
CA ILE A 150 -20.42 7.43 0.46
C ILE A 150 -20.38 6.93 1.92
N SER A 151 -19.52 7.49 2.75
CA SER A 151 -19.37 7.07 4.15
C SER A 151 -20.63 7.30 5.01
N ARG A 152 -21.47 8.28 4.65
CA ARG A 152 -22.77 8.54 5.34
C ARG A 152 -23.79 7.41 5.17
N TYR A 153 -23.65 6.58 4.14
CA TYR A 153 -24.58 5.46 3.93
C TYR A 153 -24.32 4.26 4.85
N GLY A 154 -23.41 4.40 5.81
CA GLY A 154 -23.12 3.44 6.87
C GLY A 154 -22.12 2.35 6.51
N MET A 155 -21.70 1.60 7.55
CA MET A 155 -20.63 0.59 7.45
C MET A 155 -20.86 -0.47 6.36
N SER A 156 -22.11 -0.89 6.13
CA SER A 156 -22.41 -1.89 5.09
C SER A 156 -22.00 -1.44 3.67
N LYS A 157 -22.17 -0.15 3.37
CA LYS A 157 -21.76 0.42 2.07
C LYS A 157 -20.24 0.60 2.00
N ILE A 158 -19.65 1.10 3.09
CA ILE A 158 -18.19 1.26 3.20
C ILE A 158 -17.51 -0.09 3.00
N THR A 159 -17.96 -1.14 3.70
CA THR A 159 -17.41 -2.49 3.58
C THR A 159 -17.50 -3.04 2.15
N LYS A 160 -18.58 -2.76 1.43
CA LYS A 160 -18.68 -3.17 0.02
C LYS A 160 -17.64 -2.47 -0.87
N VAL A 161 -17.50 -1.16 -0.74
CA VAL A 161 -16.53 -0.38 -1.52
C VAL A 161 -15.10 -0.80 -1.19
N THR A 162 -14.76 -0.94 0.10
CA THR A 162 -13.42 -1.36 0.52
C THR A 162 -13.11 -2.80 0.11
N SER A 163 -14.12 -3.70 0.13
CA SER A 163 -13.93 -5.08 -0.33
C SER A 163 -13.63 -5.15 -1.82
N VAL A 164 -14.33 -4.37 -2.64
CA VAL A 164 -14.03 -4.29 -4.09
C VAL A 164 -12.62 -3.76 -4.33
N GLY A 165 -12.24 -2.67 -3.63
CA GLY A 165 -10.87 -2.14 -3.68
C GLY A 165 -9.82 -3.16 -3.23
N GLY A 166 -10.08 -3.87 -2.15
CA GLY A 166 -9.20 -4.92 -1.64
C GLY A 166 -9.02 -6.09 -2.61
N ILE A 167 -10.10 -6.54 -3.24
CA ILE A 167 -10.04 -7.58 -4.28
C ILE A 167 -9.22 -7.07 -5.48
N ALA A 168 -9.43 -5.83 -5.90
CA ALA A 168 -8.66 -5.24 -7.00
C ALA A 168 -7.17 -5.18 -6.71
N VAL A 169 -6.78 -4.76 -5.49
CA VAL A 169 -5.37 -4.75 -5.05
C VAL A 169 -4.80 -6.18 -5.00
N ALA A 170 -5.55 -7.14 -4.47
CA ALA A 170 -5.12 -8.54 -4.45
C ALA A 170 -4.93 -9.10 -5.88
N LEU A 171 -5.85 -8.80 -6.80
CA LEU A 171 -5.74 -9.19 -8.21
C LEU A 171 -4.52 -8.55 -8.88
N LEU A 172 -4.23 -7.27 -8.64
CA LEU A 172 -3.02 -6.62 -9.17
C LEU A 172 -1.75 -7.34 -8.70
N ASN A 173 -1.71 -7.79 -7.45
CA ASN A 173 -0.56 -8.57 -6.94
C ASN A 173 -0.46 -9.94 -7.59
N VAL A 174 -1.58 -10.64 -7.77
CA VAL A 174 -1.61 -11.92 -8.48
C VAL A 174 -1.13 -11.74 -9.92
N VAL A 175 -1.62 -10.72 -10.61
CA VAL A 175 -1.19 -10.36 -11.97
C VAL A 175 0.32 -10.12 -12.00
N LEU A 176 0.84 -9.28 -11.11
CA LEU A 176 2.26 -8.98 -11.05
C LEU A 176 3.12 -10.24 -10.85
N ILE A 177 2.72 -11.12 -9.92
CA ILE A 177 3.48 -12.34 -9.62
C ILE A 177 3.35 -13.36 -10.76
N VAL A 178 2.14 -13.66 -11.21
CA VAL A 178 1.89 -14.69 -12.23
C VAL A 178 2.54 -14.30 -13.57
N PHE A 179 2.28 -13.08 -14.02
CA PHE A 179 2.85 -12.62 -15.29
C PHE A 179 4.34 -12.33 -15.18
N GLY A 180 4.86 -11.89 -14.02
CA GLY A 180 6.30 -11.81 -13.78
C GLY A 180 6.99 -13.17 -13.90
N ILE A 181 6.40 -14.24 -13.35
CA ILE A 181 6.91 -15.61 -13.52
C ILE A 181 6.83 -16.03 -15.00
N ILE A 182 5.73 -15.72 -15.70
CA ILE A 182 5.62 -16.05 -17.13
C ILE A 182 6.72 -15.35 -17.94
N VAL A 183 6.94 -14.05 -17.72
CA VAL A 183 8.04 -13.31 -18.38
C VAL A 183 9.39 -13.94 -18.05
N LEU A 184 9.66 -14.31 -16.81
CA LEU A 184 10.90 -14.96 -16.41
C LEU A 184 11.14 -16.28 -17.16
N ILE A 185 10.10 -17.10 -17.32
CA ILE A 185 10.19 -18.38 -18.05
C ILE A 185 10.43 -18.12 -19.54
N LEU A 186 9.67 -17.20 -20.15
CA LEU A 186 9.80 -16.87 -21.57
C LEU A 186 11.16 -16.26 -21.90
N ASN A 187 11.71 -15.44 -20.98
CA ASN A 187 13.03 -14.85 -21.10
C ASN A 187 14.17 -15.81 -20.64
N LYS A 188 13.88 -17.11 -20.51
CA LYS A 188 14.87 -18.16 -20.16
C LYS A 188 15.62 -17.86 -18.84
N GLY A 189 14.93 -17.24 -17.88
CA GLY A 189 15.48 -16.88 -16.57
C GLY A 189 16.30 -15.59 -16.55
N GLN A 190 16.34 -14.83 -17.64
CA GLN A 190 17.00 -13.52 -17.65
C GLN A 190 16.14 -12.47 -16.99
N LEU A 191 16.73 -11.66 -16.12
CA LEU A 191 16.09 -10.55 -15.44
C LEU A 191 16.35 -9.26 -16.22
N ALA A 192 15.34 -8.39 -16.32
CA ALA A 192 15.52 -7.07 -16.92
C ALA A 192 16.47 -6.21 -16.07
N GLU A 193 16.33 -6.23 -14.74
CA GLU A 193 17.30 -5.66 -13.81
C GLU A 193 18.30 -6.75 -13.40
N PRO A 194 19.57 -6.69 -13.85
CA PRO A 194 20.52 -7.77 -13.61
C PRO A 194 20.99 -7.80 -12.16
N ILE A 195 21.04 -9.00 -11.59
CA ILE A 195 21.67 -9.24 -10.28
C ILE A 195 23.11 -9.68 -10.54
N SER A 196 24.03 -8.73 -10.53
CA SER A 196 25.46 -9.01 -10.77
C SER A 196 26.16 -9.63 -9.56
N SER A 197 25.69 -9.31 -8.35
CA SER A 197 26.23 -9.84 -7.09
C SER A 197 25.27 -9.50 -5.92
N MET A 198 25.62 -9.93 -4.70
CA MET A 198 24.92 -9.53 -3.47
C MET A 198 24.89 -8.00 -3.25
N VAL A 199 25.79 -7.28 -3.90
CA VAL A 199 25.83 -5.81 -3.85
C VAL A 199 24.58 -5.19 -4.47
N SER A 200 23.92 -5.86 -5.43
CA SER A 200 22.64 -5.43 -6.00
C SER A 200 21.50 -5.32 -4.96
N PHE A 201 21.61 -6.06 -3.85
CA PHE A 201 20.66 -5.97 -2.73
C PHE A 201 21.06 -4.97 -1.64
N ILE A 202 22.23 -4.33 -1.77
CA ILE A 202 22.73 -3.35 -0.80
C ILE A 202 22.71 -1.96 -1.42
N ASN A 203 23.18 -1.84 -2.65
CA ASN A 203 23.29 -0.57 -3.34
C ASN A 203 22.01 -0.24 -4.13
N SER A 204 21.64 1.03 -4.07
CA SER A 204 20.56 1.54 -4.91
C SER A 204 21.09 1.88 -6.33
N PRO A 205 20.37 1.54 -7.40
CA PRO A 205 20.64 2.09 -8.73
C PRO A 205 20.36 3.58 -8.80
N ASN A 206 19.48 4.11 -7.93
CA ASN A 206 19.12 5.51 -7.88
C ASN A 206 20.24 6.34 -7.23
N PRO A 207 20.81 7.36 -7.94
CA PRO A 207 21.87 8.21 -7.40
C PRO A 207 21.50 8.93 -6.11
N ALA A 208 20.23 9.25 -5.89
CA ALA A 208 19.75 9.93 -4.69
C ALA A 208 19.83 9.06 -3.42
N TYR A 209 19.96 7.73 -3.56
CA TYR A 209 19.95 6.77 -2.46
C TYR A 209 21.26 5.99 -2.32
N LYS A 210 22.40 6.63 -2.65
CA LYS A 210 23.73 6.01 -2.53
C LYS A 210 24.44 6.27 -1.20
N THR A 211 23.93 7.21 -0.39
CA THR A 211 24.54 7.51 0.91
C THR A 211 23.83 6.77 2.04
N VAL A 212 24.50 6.49 3.14
CA VAL A 212 23.90 5.85 4.31
C VAL A 212 22.71 6.66 4.84
N SER A 213 22.83 7.99 4.85
CA SER A 213 21.74 8.87 5.30
C SER A 213 20.49 8.75 4.42
N SER A 214 20.66 8.69 3.09
CA SER A 214 19.52 8.52 2.17
C SER A 214 18.91 7.12 2.26
N MET A 215 19.73 6.08 2.47
CA MET A 215 19.23 4.73 2.73
C MET A 215 18.43 4.66 4.04
N LEU A 216 18.89 5.34 5.10
CA LEU A 216 18.12 5.45 6.34
C LEU A 216 16.80 6.21 6.14
N SER A 217 16.76 7.22 5.27
CA SER A 217 15.48 7.88 4.93
C SER A 217 14.52 6.92 4.21
N PHE A 218 15.04 5.98 3.41
CA PHE A 218 14.21 4.93 2.82
C PHE A 218 13.61 3.98 3.87
N LEU A 219 14.32 3.71 4.98
CA LEU A 219 13.74 2.92 6.08
C LEU A 219 12.46 3.57 6.63
N VAL A 220 12.41 4.90 6.71
CA VAL A 220 11.19 5.62 7.12
C VAL A 220 10.04 5.34 6.13
N PHE A 221 10.32 5.33 4.83
CA PHE A 221 9.34 4.97 3.81
C PHE A 221 8.88 3.50 3.96
N ALA A 222 9.80 2.56 4.17
CA ALA A 222 9.48 1.16 4.37
C ALA A 222 8.62 0.92 5.62
N ILE A 223 8.92 1.61 6.73
CA ILE A 223 8.11 1.58 7.96
C ILE A 223 6.71 2.16 7.69
N PHE A 224 6.63 3.29 6.99
CA PHE A 224 5.35 3.92 6.63
C PHE A 224 4.50 2.99 5.76
N ALA A 225 5.10 2.22 4.85
CA ALA A 225 4.40 1.27 4.01
C ALA A 225 3.70 0.14 4.80
N TYR A 226 4.12 -0.10 6.03
CA TYR A 226 3.51 -1.05 6.98
C TYR A 226 2.44 -0.41 7.90
N GLY A 227 2.17 0.89 7.79
CA GLY A 227 1.10 1.57 8.54
C GLY A 227 -0.28 1.10 8.12
N GLY A 228 -1.26 1.17 9.04
CA GLY A 228 -2.66 0.83 8.78
C GLY A 228 -3.21 -0.30 9.64
N ILE A 229 -2.36 -1.08 10.32
CA ILE A 229 -2.80 -2.20 11.18
C ILE A 229 -3.63 -1.71 12.38
N GLU A 230 -3.43 -0.51 12.82
CA GLU A 230 -4.17 0.15 13.91
C GLU A 230 -5.67 0.31 13.60
N ALA A 231 -6.04 0.31 12.31
CA ALA A 231 -7.44 0.33 11.89
C ALA A 231 -8.24 -0.89 12.39
N VAL A 232 -7.55 -2.01 12.70
CA VAL A 232 -8.15 -3.23 13.27
C VAL A 232 -8.78 -2.97 14.63
N SER A 233 -8.31 -1.96 15.37
CA SER A 233 -8.88 -1.60 16.67
C SER A 233 -10.38 -1.27 16.61
N GLY A 234 -10.87 -0.78 15.48
CA GLY A 234 -12.29 -0.52 15.24
C GLY A 234 -13.12 -1.77 14.87
N LEU A 235 -12.51 -2.94 14.75
CA LEU A 235 -13.16 -4.19 14.30
C LEU A 235 -13.37 -5.22 15.41
N VAL A 236 -12.93 -4.92 16.62
CA VAL A 236 -12.91 -5.86 17.76
C VAL A 236 -14.30 -6.38 18.08
N ASP A 237 -15.28 -5.51 18.24
CA ASP A 237 -16.66 -5.83 18.54
C ASP A 237 -17.40 -6.52 17.38
N GLN A 238 -16.89 -6.40 16.16
CA GLN A 238 -17.43 -7.03 14.96
C GLN A 238 -16.78 -8.39 14.66
N THR A 239 -15.74 -8.79 15.40
CA THR A 239 -15.00 -10.03 15.17
C THR A 239 -15.60 -11.19 15.97
N GLU A 240 -15.64 -12.38 15.36
CA GLU A 240 -16.06 -13.60 16.04
C GLU A 240 -14.94 -14.09 16.95
N ASN A 241 -15.24 -14.35 18.25
CA ASN A 241 -14.26 -14.75 19.27
C ASN A 241 -12.96 -13.92 19.21
N PRO A 242 -13.03 -12.58 19.44
CA PRO A 242 -11.94 -11.65 19.15
C PRO A 242 -10.64 -12.01 19.88
N GLU A 243 -10.70 -12.54 21.09
CA GLU A 243 -9.55 -12.99 21.87
C GLU A 243 -8.67 -14.06 21.19
N ARG A 244 -9.25 -14.85 20.25
CA ARG A 244 -8.53 -15.87 19.49
C ARG A 244 -8.34 -15.49 18.03
N THR A 245 -9.36 -14.88 17.44
CA THR A 245 -9.38 -14.57 16.00
C THR A 245 -8.49 -13.38 15.67
N LEU A 246 -8.47 -12.32 16.52
CA LEU A 246 -7.62 -11.15 16.29
C LEU A 246 -6.13 -11.50 16.30
N PRO A 247 -5.57 -12.15 17.35
CA PRO A 247 -4.16 -12.49 17.36
C PRO A 247 -3.72 -13.33 16.16
N LYS A 248 -4.52 -14.35 15.82
CA LYS A 248 -4.22 -15.24 14.69
C LYS A 248 -4.31 -14.50 13.35
N GLY A 249 -5.38 -13.73 13.16
CA GLY A 249 -5.62 -13.01 11.90
C GLY A 249 -4.57 -11.95 11.65
N ILE A 250 -4.20 -11.19 12.67
CA ILE A 250 -3.17 -10.15 12.59
C ILE A 250 -1.79 -10.77 12.31
N ALA A 251 -1.42 -11.83 13.05
CA ALA A 251 -0.12 -12.49 12.86
C ALA A 251 0.03 -13.08 11.45
N ILE A 252 -1.00 -13.79 10.95
CA ILE A 252 -0.99 -14.36 9.60
C ILE A 252 -0.91 -13.25 8.55
N ALA A 253 -1.72 -12.19 8.69
CA ALA A 253 -1.70 -11.07 7.77
C ALA A 253 -0.33 -10.37 7.76
N ALA A 254 0.30 -10.18 8.92
CA ALA A 254 1.62 -9.54 9.02
C ALA A 254 2.70 -10.34 8.27
N ILE A 255 2.69 -11.67 8.38
CA ILE A 255 3.61 -12.54 7.65
C ILE A 255 3.37 -12.43 6.13
N ILE A 256 2.10 -12.54 5.70
CA ILE A 256 1.73 -12.45 4.28
C ILE A 256 2.16 -11.10 3.69
N ILE A 257 1.92 -10.01 4.40
CA ILE A 257 2.27 -8.65 3.97
C ILE A 257 3.79 -8.49 3.84
N SER A 258 4.54 -8.97 4.84
CA SER A 258 6.01 -8.85 4.86
C SER A 258 6.65 -9.61 3.69
N ILE A 259 6.19 -10.84 3.43
CA ILE A 259 6.63 -11.64 2.29
C ILE A 259 6.16 -10.97 0.99
N GLY A 260 4.91 -10.52 0.94
CA GLY A 260 4.30 -9.92 -0.25
C GLY A 260 5.07 -8.71 -0.77
N TYR A 261 5.48 -7.79 0.10
CA TYR A 261 6.31 -6.64 -0.30
C TYR A 261 7.66 -7.08 -0.86
N SER A 262 8.37 -7.98 -0.18
CA SER A 262 9.70 -8.44 -0.61
C SER A 262 9.63 -9.17 -1.96
N VAL A 263 8.67 -10.08 -2.12
CA VAL A 263 8.45 -10.83 -3.36
C VAL A 263 8.00 -9.88 -4.48
N GLY A 264 7.08 -8.98 -4.21
CA GLY A 264 6.59 -8.04 -5.22
C GLY A 264 7.68 -7.10 -5.73
N ILE A 265 8.54 -6.59 -4.86
CA ILE A 265 9.70 -5.77 -5.26
C ILE A 265 10.66 -6.59 -6.13
N PHE A 266 10.92 -7.86 -5.78
CA PHE A 266 11.73 -8.74 -6.58
C PHE A 266 11.13 -9.00 -7.97
N MET A 267 9.81 -9.26 -8.04
CA MET A 267 9.11 -9.51 -9.29
C MET A 267 9.21 -8.34 -10.28
N ILE A 268 9.24 -7.10 -9.79
CA ILE A 268 9.34 -5.92 -10.65
C ILE A 268 10.64 -5.93 -11.46
N GLY A 269 11.76 -6.29 -10.88
CA GLY A 269 13.04 -6.33 -11.57
C GLY A 269 13.16 -7.45 -12.62
N ILE A 270 12.21 -8.40 -12.66
CA ILE A 270 12.17 -9.42 -13.72
C ILE A 270 11.88 -8.77 -15.08
N PHE A 271 11.02 -7.76 -15.12
CA PHE A 271 10.52 -7.14 -16.36
C PHE A 271 10.77 -5.62 -16.42
N THR A 272 11.41 -5.02 -15.42
CA THR A 272 11.71 -3.59 -15.38
C THR A 272 13.18 -3.39 -15.06
N ASN A 273 13.94 -2.77 -15.99
CA ASN A 273 15.27 -2.27 -15.75
C ASN A 273 15.16 -0.84 -15.18
N TRP A 274 15.90 -0.58 -14.10
CA TRP A 274 15.84 0.72 -13.44
C TRP A 274 16.40 1.84 -14.32
N SER A 275 17.56 1.61 -14.95
CA SER A 275 18.25 2.62 -15.76
C SER A 275 17.49 2.97 -17.02
N ASP A 276 16.86 1.98 -17.66
CA ASP A 276 16.19 2.17 -18.93
C ASP A 276 14.77 2.75 -18.79
N SER A 277 14.06 2.33 -17.73
CA SER A 277 12.63 2.64 -17.59
C SER A 277 12.33 3.66 -16.50
N LEU A 278 13.07 3.64 -15.38
CA LEU A 278 12.71 4.43 -14.19
C LEU A 278 13.58 5.67 -13.99
N SER A 279 14.71 5.78 -14.71
CA SER A 279 15.58 6.98 -14.67
C SER A 279 15.06 8.15 -15.50
N ALA A 280 14.00 7.95 -16.28
CA ALA A 280 13.45 8.97 -17.15
C ALA A 280 12.91 10.18 -16.33
N PRO A 281 13.09 11.43 -16.80
CA PRO A 281 12.74 12.63 -16.04
C PRO A 281 11.26 12.79 -15.73
N ASP A 282 10.39 12.14 -16.49
CA ASP A 282 8.93 12.13 -16.34
C ASP A 282 8.45 11.06 -15.36
N VAL A 283 9.32 10.11 -14.96
CA VAL A 283 8.98 9.09 -13.98
C VAL A 283 9.18 9.62 -12.56
N ASN A 284 8.19 9.46 -11.72
CA ASN A 284 8.19 9.93 -10.35
C ASN A 284 7.34 9.02 -9.43
N MET A 285 7.32 9.32 -8.14
CA MET A 285 6.61 8.54 -7.12
C MET A 285 5.09 8.41 -7.37
N ALA A 286 4.49 9.31 -8.14
CA ALA A 286 3.05 9.29 -8.37
C ALA A 286 2.66 8.39 -9.57
N ASN A 287 3.51 8.30 -10.61
CA ASN A 287 3.22 7.55 -11.82
C ASN A 287 3.98 6.23 -11.95
N VAL A 288 5.01 5.98 -11.14
CA VAL A 288 5.86 4.78 -11.25
C VAL A 288 5.10 3.46 -11.24
N ALA A 289 3.99 3.37 -10.50
CA ALA A 289 3.17 2.16 -10.49
C ALA A 289 2.55 1.87 -11.87
N TYR A 290 2.15 2.90 -12.59
CA TYR A 290 1.69 2.77 -13.98
C TYR A 290 2.84 2.35 -14.90
N VAL A 291 3.99 3.00 -14.80
CA VAL A 291 5.18 2.68 -15.63
C VAL A 291 5.58 1.20 -15.46
N VAL A 292 5.66 0.72 -14.23
CA VAL A 292 6.00 -0.68 -13.93
C VAL A 292 4.98 -1.66 -14.52
N MET A 293 3.68 -1.38 -14.39
CA MET A 293 2.65 -2.25 -14.97
C MET A 293 2.63 -2.19 -16.50
N ASN A 294 2.97 -1.05 -17.08
CA ASN A 294 3.13 -0.90 -18.52
C ASN A 294 4.31 -1.73 -19.04
N ASN A 295 5.45 -1.70 -18.33
CA ASN A 295 6.62 -2.52 -18.64
C ASN A 295 6.29 -4.02 -18.58
N LEU A 296 5.48 -4.46 -17.62
CA LEU A 296 4.99 -5.83 -17.56
C LEU A 296 4.19 -6.20 -18.82
N GLY A 297 3.28 -5.31 -19.25
CA GLY A 297 2.49 -5.50 -20.48
C GLY A 297 3.37 -5.61 -21.72
N TYR A 298 4.35 -4.72 -21.88
CA TYR A 298 5.31 -4.77 -22.99
C TYR A 298 6.15 -6.04 -22.99
N SER A 299 6.70 -6.43 -21.83
CA SER A 299 7.51 -7.65 -21.71
C SER A 299 6.73 -8.92 -22.07
N ILE A 300 5.44 -8.98 -21.76
CA ILE A 300 4.55 -10.07 -22.19
C ILE A 300 4.34 -10.03 -23.70
N GLY A 301 4.03 -8.85 -24.26
CA GLY A 301 3.83 -8.66 -25.68
C GLY A 301 5.06 -9.09 -26.50
N GLU A 302 6.24 -8.65 -26.08
CA GLU A 302 7.50 -9.02 -26.72
C GLU A 302 7.78 -10.52 -26.62
N ALA A 303 7.61 -11.11 -25.44
CA ALA A 303 7.83 -12.53 -25.19
C ALA A 303 6.86 -13.44 -25.99
N LEU A 304 5.66 -12.94 -26.31
CA LEU A 304 4.68 -13.62 -27.16
C LEU A 304 4.88 -13.34 -28.66
N GLY A 305 5.91 -12.58 -29.04
CA GLY A 305 6.16 -12.18 -30.41
C GLY A 305 5.11 -11.21 -30.99
N LEU A 306 4.30 -10.60 -30.13
CA LEU A 306 3.41 -9.51 -30.50
C LEU A 306 4.29 -8.27 -30.66
N ALA A 307 4.39 -7.74 -31.89
CA ALA A 307 5.10 -6.49 -32.12
C ALA A 307 4.52 -5.43 -31.18
N ALA A 308 5.40 -4.77 -30.40
CA ALA A 308 5.00 -3.62 -29.62
C ALA A 308 4.43 -2.61 -30.64
N SER A 309 3.13 -2.36 -30.61
CA SER A 309 2.53 -1.26 -31.35
C SER A 309 3.07 0.01 -30.69
N THR A 310 4.04 0.64 -31.34
CA THR A 310 4.63 1.92 -31.02
C THR A 310 3.58 3.01 -30.87
#